data_ce06b6e8f675545214351610a2f77063
#
_entry.id   ce06b6e8f675545214351610a2f77063
#
_cell.length_a   1.000
_cell.length_b   1.000
_cell.length_c   1.000
_cell.angle_alpha   90.00
_cell.angle_beta   90.00
_cell.angle_gamma   90.00
#
_symmetry.space_group_name_H-M   'P 1'
#
loop_
_entity.id
_entity.type
_entity.pdbx_description
1 polymer ?
#
loop_
_entity_poly.entity_id
_entity_poly.type
_entity_poly.pdbx_seq_one_letter_code
_entity_poly.pdbx_strand_id
1 'polypeptide(L)' 'MNLIKVPFIYEFTPDAMDKLLNDAPDLVEFERDGYLDLDSVIAAVEYEEMTEVYTSGQVFLVNLPITEFMTKWMQ' A
#
# COMPACT_ATOMS: atom_id res chain seq x y z
N MET A 1 15.78 -11.46 -7.99
CA MET A 1 14.44 -10.86 -7.94
C MET A 1 13.49 -11.79 -7.23
N ASN A 2 12.81 -11.30 -6.20
CA ASN A 2 11.91 -12.12 -5.37
C ASN A 2 10.54 -11.47 -5.33
N LEU A 3 9.75 -11.69 -6.39
CA LEU A 3 8.43 -11.06 -6.54
C LEU A 3 7.36 -11.81 -5.79
N ILE A 4 6.57 -11.10 -4.99
CA ILE A 4 5.38 -11.65 -4.37
C ILE A 4 4.16 -10.81 -4.77
N LYS A 5 3.01 -11.46 -4.84
CA LYS A 5 1.75 -10.78 -5.10
C LYS A 5 1.20 -10.26 -3.78
N VAL A 6 0.92 -8.97 -3.72
CA VAL A 6 0.36 -8.34 -2.51
C VAL A 6 -0.75 -7.37 -2.88
N PRO A 7 -1.72 -7.16 -1.97
CA PRO A 7 -2.76 -6.16 -2.17
C PRO A 7 -2.25 -4.78 -1.76
N PHE A 8 -2.03 -3.91 -2.74
CA PHE A 8 -1.62 -2.54 -2.50
C PHE A 8 -2.83 -1.66 -2.24
N ILE A 9 -2.71 -0.72 -1.32
CA ILE A 9 -3.71 0.31 -1.06
C ILE A 9 -3.25 1.61 -1.71
N TYR A 10 -4.12 2.18 -2.51
CA TYR A 10 -3.90 3.47 -3.15
C TYR A 10 -4.89 4.48 -2.59
N GLU A 11 -4.40 5.69 -2.40
CA GLU A 11 -5.21 6.81 -1.93
C GLU A 11 -5.16 7.91 -2.97
N PHE A 12 -6.30 8.54 -3.24
CA PHE A 12 -6.28 9.75 -4.02
C PHE A 12 -7.34 10.72 -3.49
N THR A 13 -7.08 12.02 -3.70
CA THR A 13 -7.99 13.08 -3.30
C THR A 13 -8.73 13.55 -4.55
N PRO A 14 -10.07 13.41 -4.60
CA PRO A 14 -10.85 13.95 -5.71
C PRO A 14 -10.63 15.46 -5.84
N ASP A 15 -10.74 16.00 -7.06
CA ASP A 15 -10.56 17.43 -7.27
C ASP A 15 -11.75 18.22 -6.71
N ALA A 16 -11.62 19.55 -6.68
CA ALA A 16 -12.64 20.42 -6.11
C ALA A 16 -13.97 20.33 -6.85
N MET A 17 -13.94 20.10 -8.15
CA MET A 17 -15.15 19.97 -8.94
C MET A 17 -15.91 18.70 -8.61
N ASP A 18 -15.20 17.58 -8.45
CA ASP A 18 -15.83 16.33 -8.07
C ASP A 18 -16.46 16.43 -6.68
N LYS A 19 -15.80 17.12 -5.75
CA LYS A 19 -16.36 17.32 -4.41
C LYS A 19 -17.64 18.14 -4.45
N LEU A 20 -17.67 19.18 -5.27
CA LEU A 20 -18.82 20.07 -5.35
C LEU A 20 -19.99 19.47 -6.12
N LEU A 21 -19.70 18.84 -7.26
CA LEU A 21 -20.75 18.37 -8.19
C LEU A 21 -21.24 16.97 -7.89
N ASN A 22 -20.37 16.12 -7.37
CA ASN A 22 -20.68 14.70 -7.18
C ASN A 22 -20.66 14.28 -5.71
N ASP A 23 -20.52 15.25 -4.80
CA ASP A 23 -20.47 14.99 -3.36
C ASP A 23 -19.43 13.92 -3.01
N ALA A 24 -18.28 13.97 -3.69
CA ALA A 24 -17.21 13.01 -3.50
C ALA A 24 -16.56 13.18 -2.13
N PRO A 25 -16.07 12.08 -1.49
CA PRO A 25 -15.38 12.18 -0.22
C PRO A 25 -14.04 12.90 -0.38
N ASP A 26 -13.49 13.39 0.74
CA ASP A 26 -12.19 14.07 0.73
C ASP A 26 -11.05 13.17 0.33
N LEU A 27 -11.15 11.88 0.65
CA LEU A 27 -10.13 10.88 0.35
C LEU A 27 -10.79 9.60 -0.13
N VAL A 28 -10.28 9.05 -1.21
CA VAL A 28 -10.75 7.76 -1.73
C VAL A 28 -9.62 6.75 -1.63
N GLU A 29 -9.91 5.62 -1.00
CA GLU A 29 -8.98 4.50 -0.91
C GLU A 29 -9.49 3.36 -1.78
N PHE A 30 -8.58 2.66 -2.45
CA PHE A 30 -8.92 1.45 -3.21
C PHE A 30 -7.75 0.48 -3.19
N GLU A 31 -8.08 -0.79 -3.34
CA GLU A 31 -7.11 -1.87 -3.29
C GLU A 31 -6.91 -2.45 -4.68
N ARG A 32 -5.65 -2.74 -5.02
CA ARG A 32 -5.30 -3.44 -6.24
C ARG A 32 -4.19 -4.43 -5.96
N ASP A 33 -4.31 -5.62 -6.52
CA ASP A 33 -3.25 -6.61 -6.45
C ASP A 33 -2.10 -6.20 -7.37
N GLY A 34 -0.88 -6.36 -6.88
CA GLY A 34 0.32 -6.09 -7.66
C GLY A 34 1.45 -6.97 -7.17
N TYR A 35 2.63 -6.74 -7.73
CA TYR A 35 3.82 -7.50 -7.36
C TYR A 35 4.85 -6.60 -6.72
N LEU A 36 5.42 -7.08 -5.63
CA LEU A 36 6.47 -6.38 -4.89
C LEU A 36 7.73 -7.22 -4.93
N ASP A 37 8.87 -6.58 -5.25
CA ASP A 37 10.17 -7.23 -5.18
C ASP A 37 10.68 -7.13 -3.74
N LEU A 38 10.67 -8.25 -3.04
CA LEU A 38 11.10 -8.29 -1.65
C LEU A 38 12.57 -7.93 -1.47
N ASP A 39 13.38 -8.11 -2.53
CA ASP A 39 14.79 -7.74 -2.47
C ASP A 39 14.98 -6.21 -2.44
N SER A 40 13.98 -5.45 -2.84
CA SER A 40 14.03 -3.99 -2.81
C SER A 40 13.55 -3.39 -1.49
N VAL A 41 13.00 -4.18 -0.60
CA VAL A 41 12.42 -3.70 0.67
C VAL A 41 13.54 -3.41 1.66
N ILE A 42 13.53 -2.19 2.21
CA ILE A 42 14.47 -1.74 3.22
C ILE A 42 13.89 -1.87 4.62
N ALA A 43 12.61 -1.56 4.77
CA ALA A 43 11.94 -1.57 6.06
C ALA A 43 10.45 -1.81 5.89
N ALA A 44 9.83 -2.33 6.93
CA ALA A 44 8.39 -2.52 7.01
C ALA A 44 7.91 -2.03 8.38
N VAL A 45 6.85 -1.26 8.40
CA VAL A 45 6.33 -0.64 9.63
C VAL A 45 4.84 -0.92 9.72
N GLU A 46 4.38 -1.29 10.91
CA GLU A 46 2.96 -1.49 11.14
C GLU A 46 2.21 -0.17 11.07
N TYR A 47 1.12 -0.17 10.33
CA TYR A 47 0.24 0.99 10.21
C TYR A 47 -1.20 0.50 10.29
N GLU A 48 -1.82 0.68 11.45
CA GLU A 48 -3.15 0.13 11.75
C GLU A 48 -3.14 -1.40 11.53
N GLU A 49 -3.97 -1.93 10.64
CA GLU A 49 -3.98 -3.36 10.32
C GLU A 49 -3.24 -3.66 9.02
N MET A 50 -2.45 -2.70 8.54
CA MET A 50 -1.73 -2.77 7.28
C MET A 50 -0.23 -2.63 7.51
N THR A 51 0.54 -2.68 6.45
CA THR A 51 2.00 -2.55 6.52
C THR A 51 2.45 -1.46 5.56
N GLU A 52 3.22 -0.49 6.09
CA GLU A 52 3.96 0.44 5.26
C GLU A 52 5.28 -0.20 4.86
N VAL A 53 5.51 -0.30 3.55
CA VAL A 53 6.71 -0.94 3.01
C VAL A 53 7.59 0.13 2.38
N TYR A 54 8.82 0.22 2.86
CA TYR A 54 9.79 1.22 2.42
C TYR A 54 10.78 0.58 1.46
N THR A 55 10.95 1.21 0.31
CA THR A 55 11.99 0.86 -0.67
C THR A 55 12.89 2.08 -0.86
N SER A 56 13.93 1.95 -1.67
CA SER A 56 14.88 3.04 -1.87
C SER A 56 14.26 4.30 -2.50
N GLY A 57 13.15 4.16 -3.19
CA GLY A 57 12.54 5.29 -3.90
C GLY A 57 11.11 5.60 -3.53
N GLN A 58 10.43 4.73 -2.81
CA GLN A 58 9.00 4.88 -2.57
C GLN A 58 8.57 4.20 -1.29
N VAL A 59 7.39 4.63 -0.81
CA VAL A 59 6.69 3.97 0.30
C VAL A 59 5.38 3.43 -0.26
N PHE A 60 5.11 2.17 0.01
CA PHE A 60 3.88 1.50 -0.40
C PHE A 60 3.06 1.12 0.82
N LEU A 61 1.75 1.21 0.70
CA LEU A 61 0.86 0.70 1.73
C LEU A 61 0.29 -0.64 1.23
N VAL A 62 0.52 -1.70 2.01
CA VAL A 62 0.11 -3.05 1.68
C VAL A 62 -0.95 -3.50 2.67
N ASN A 63 -2.07 -3.99 2.17
CA ASN A 63 -3.20 -4.42 3.01
C ASN A 63 -2.96 -5.84 3.55
N LEU A 64 -1.89 -6.00 4.30
CA LEU A 64 -1.55 -7.22 5.03
C LEU A 64 -1.10 -6.84 6.42
N PRO A 65 -1.48 -7.60 7.46
CA PRO A 65 -0.92 -7.39 8.79
C PRO A 65 0.60 -7.54 8.76
N ILE A 66 1.29 -6.78 9.61
CA ILE A 66 2.76 -6.80 9.63
C ILE A 66 3.32 -8.21 9.85
N THR A 67 2.65 -9.02 10.66
CA THR A 67 3.09 -10.39 10.93
C THR A 67 3.05 -11.24 9.66
N GLU A 68 2.00 -11.10 8.87
CA GLU A 68 1.87 -11.84 7.62
C GLU A 68 2.90 -11.37 6.58
N PHE A 69 3.10 -10.05 6.48
CA PHE A 69 4.10 -9.49 5.58
C PHE A 69 5.50 -9.96 5.96
N MET A 70 5.83 -9.93 7.25
CA MET A 70 7.14 -10.36 7.74
C MET A 70 7.41 -11.83 7.44
N THR A 71 6.39 -12.68 7.53
CA THR A 71 6.52 -14.10 7.18
C THR A 71 6.96 -14.27 5.73
N LYS A 72 6.38 -13.47 4.83
CA LYS A 72 6.74 -13.51 3.41
C LYS A 72 8.15 -12.96 3.17
N TRP A 73 8.48 -11.87 3.84
CA TRP A 73 9.77 -11.19 3.66
C TRP A 73 10.94 -12.02 4.18
N MET A 74 10.74 -12.75 5.26
CA MET A 74 11.80 -13.52 5.93
C MET A 74 11.98 -14.92 5.36
N GLN A 75 11.22 -15.30 4.37
CA GLN A 75 11.40 -16.61 3.74
C GLN A 75 12.64 -16.67 2.86
#